data_ebca19b2dc624c262425f922d14a474c
#
_entry.id   ebca19b2dc624c262425f922d14a474c
#
_cell.length_a   1.000
_cell.length_b   1.000
_cell.length_c   1.000
_cell.angle_alpha   90.00
_cell.angle_beta   90.00
_cell.angle_gamma   90.00
#
_symmetry.space_group_name_H-M   'P 1'
#
loop_
_entity.id
_entity.type
_entity.pdbx_description
1 polymer ?
#
loop_
_entity_poly.entity_id
_entity_poly.type
_entity_poly.pdbx_seq_one_letter_code
_entity_poly.pdbx_strand_id
1 'polypeptide(L)'
;VANRVDTLFALGDFETVRYALSGDKAEPDLELRLNEKSWGPTFVRFDLGLYMGTTGNTAFTLAGDVLRTWINDRGGELNGSLRLGRTTGLEASLYQPLDTTQRWFVQPGLNAQTSLEDIFIDGDAVARYDFAETWGYLDAGRVFGNHAELRAGIRSGWQWADRDIAFPDLPEISAEGYGGWTARYTYDSRDRELLWRDGLLVRANYFESEEGLGAQADYRRAEGMAIYALPVFDNFAYVRGAGGSSFGSDLPVYDLFVIGGPVSFPGLNIGELRGDSYWTAQFGYLQQVAEISSVFGQAIYAGGAFTAGQMNRRIDGFESGTIYSGAFIVSGRTPLGPL
;
A
#
# COMPACT_ATOMS: atom_id res chain seq x y z
N VAL A 1 -27.09 19.32 -4.95
CA VAL A 1 -27.06 19.28 -3.48
C VAL A 1 -26.54 17.94 -3.03
N ALA A 2 -27.12 16.80 -3.45
CA ALA A 2 -26.71 15.45 -3.01
C ALA A 2 -25.20 15.22 -3.12
N ASN A 3 -24.59 15.43 -4.28
CA ASN A 3 -23.15 15.24 -4.47
C ASN A 3 -22.26 16.07 -3.53
N ARG A 4 -22.73 17.25 -3.08
CA ARG A 4 -21.99 18.07 -2.12
C ARG A 4 -22.17 17.57 -0.68
N VAL A 5 -23.32 17.01 -0.37
CA VAL A 5 -23.59 16.34 0.91
C VAL A 5 -22.76 15.08 1.01
N ASP A 6 -22.65 14.28 -0.05
CA ASP A 6 -21.81 13.11 -0.12
C ASP A 6 -20.33 13.48 0.07
N THR A 7 -19.89 14.63 -0.48
CA THR A 7 -18.53 15.14 -0.26
C THR A 7 -18.30 15.47 1.22
N LEU A 8 -19.25 16.13 1.90
CA LEU A 8 -19.14 16.40 3.33
C LEU A 8 -19.09 15.13 4.18
N PHE A 9 -19.92 14.14 3.85
CA PHE A 9 -19.88 12.85 4.53
C PHE A 9 -18.57 12.09 4.27
N ALA A 10 -17.99 12.27 3.09
CA ALA A 10 -16.72 11.67 2.71
C ALA A 10 -15.50 12.21 3.48
N LEU A 11 -15.62 13.37 4.14
CA LEU A 11 -14.59 13.90 5.05
C LEU A 11 -14.36 12.94 6.24
N GLY A 12 -15.35 12.11 6.56
CA GLY A 12 -15.20 11.10 7.60
C GLY A 12 -15.45 11.59 9.04
N ASP A 13 -15.69 12.89 9.23
CA ASP A 13 -15.83 13.53 10.55
C ASP A 13 -17.25 13.43 11.12
N PHE A 14 -18.24 13.19 10.25
CA PHE A 14 -19.64 13.18 10.63
C PHE A 14 -20.20 11.77 10.75
N GLU A 15 -20.98 11.52 11.80
CA GLU A 15 -21.77 10.30 11.97
C GLU A 15 -23.00 10.32 11.04
N THR A 16 -23.63 11.50 10.93
CA THR A 16 -24.75 11.70 10.02
C THR A 16 -24.69 13.10 9.38
N VAL A 17 -24.95 13.13 8.08
CA VAL A 17 -25.20 14.37 7.34
C VAL A 17 -26.60 14.30 6.75
N ARG A 18 -27.50 15.15 7.22
CA ARG A 18 -28.88 15.22 6.73
C ARG A 18 -29.10 16.58 6.13
N TYR A 19 -29.87 16.67 5.06
CA TYR A 19 -30.28 17.93 4.49
C TYR A 19 -31.79 17.96 4.27
N ALA A 20 -32.35 19.16 4.39
CA ALA A 20 -33.72 19.46 4.05
C ALA A 20 -33.74 20.70 3.17
N LEU A 21 -34.63 20.71 2.21
CA LEU A 21 -34.94 21.91 1.42
C LEU A 21 -36.26 22.49 1.94
N SER A 22 -36.26 23.75 2.36
CA SER A 22 -37.43 24.44 2.85
C SER A 22 -37.59 25.80 2.07
N GLY A 23 -38.71 26.45 2.21
CA GLY A 23 -38.98 27.73 1.55
C GLY A 23 -39.63 27.62 0.16
N ASP A 24 -39.59 28.68 -0.61
CA ASP A 24 -40.23 28.75 -1.93
C ASP A 24 -39.42 27.94 -2.96
N LYS A 25 -40.12 27.31 -3.91
CA LYS A 25 -39.50 26.53 -5.01
C LYS A 25 -38.54 27.37 -5.88
N ALA A 26 -38.70 28.67 -5.92
CA ALA A 26 -37.83 29.55 -6.69
C ALA A 26 -36.50 29.85 -6.00
N GLU A 27 -36.49 29.93 -4.68
CA GLU A 27 -35.30 30.14 -3.83
C GLU A 27 -35.37 29.25 -2.59
N PRO A 28 -35.04 27.94 -2.71
CA PRO A 28 -35.12 27.05 -1.60
C PRO A 28 -33.97 27.28 -0.62
N ASP A 29 -34.30 27.34 0.66
CA ASP A 29 -33.33 27.32 1.74
C ASP A 29 -32.81 25.87 1.95
N LEU A 30 -31.50 25.74 2.07
CA LEU A 30 -30.83 24.47 2.38
C LEU A 30 -30.49 24.42 3.87
N GLU A 31 -31.21 23.60 4.62
CA GLU A 31 -30.88 23.28 6.01
C GLU A 31 -29.97 22.03 6.04
N LEU A 32 -28.76 22.17 6.60
CA LEU A 32 -27.86 21.06 6.84
C LEU A 32 -27.85 20.75 8.33
N ARG A 33 -28.07 19.47 8.65
CA ARG A 33 -27.94 18.93 10.02
C ARG A 33 -26.76 17.97 10.06
N LEU A 34 -25.69 18.42 10.70
CA LEU A 34 -24.43 17.70 10.84
C LEU A 34 -24.36 17.15 12.26
N ASN A 35 -24.07 15.87 12.39
CA ASN A 35 -23.78 15.24 13.67
C ASN A 35 -22.36 14.72 13.62
N GLU A 36 -21.46 15.34 14.38
CA GLU A 36 -20.06 14.94 14.46
C GLU A 36 -19.94 13.58 15.17
N LYS A 37 -18.93 12.80 14.77
CA LYS A 37 -18.63 11.53 15.43
C LYS A 37 -18.22 11.77 16.87
N SER A 38 -18.88 11.11 17.81
CA SER A 38 -18.60 11.24 19.23
C SER A 38 -17.23 10.67 19.63
N TRP A 39 -16.61 9.86 18.77
CA TRP A 39 -15.26 9.26 18.97
C TRP A 39 -14.13 9.96 18.23
N GLY A 40 -14.42 11.06 17.51
CA GLY A 40 -13.42 11.94 16.92
C GLY A 40 -12.86 12.94 17.92
N PRO A 41 -11.78 13.67 17.60
CA PRO A 41 -11.03 13.72 16.34
C PRO A 41 -9.84 12.74 16.27
N THR A 42 -9.68 11.81 17.22
CA THR A 42 -8.58 10.84 17.21
C THR A 42 -9.10 9.44 16.91
N PHE A 43 -8.58 8.84 15.86
CA PHE A 43 -8.94 7.50 15.41
C PHE A 43 -7.75 6.57 15.57
N VAL A 44 -8.02 5.36 16.06
CA VAL A 44 -7.01 4.30 16.20
C VAL A 44 -7.47 3.10 15.40
N ARG A 45 -6.57 2.54 14.60
CA ARG A 45 -6.80 1.31 13.84
C ARG A 45 -5.74 0.29 14.21
N PHE A 46 -6.15 -0.96 14.30
CA PHE A 46 -5.25 -2.10 14.44
C PHE A 46 -5.44 -3.05 13.28
N ASP A 47 -4.35 -3.67 12.84
CA ASP A 47 -4.33 -4.68 11.81
C ASP A 47 -3.44 -5.84 12.26
N LEU A 48 -3.90 -7.07 12.02
CA LEU A 48 -3.17 -8.30 12.31
C LEU A 48 -3.15 -9.16 11.06
N GLY A 49 -1.97 -9.36 10.49
CA GLY A 49 -1.72 -10.29 9.40
C GLY A 49 -0.96 -11.52 9.88
N LEU A 50 -1.40 -12.70 9.46
CA LEU A 50 -0.69 -13.95 9.67
C LEU A 50 -0.48 -14.63 8.32
N TYR A 51 0.73 -15.07 8.08
CA TYR A 51 1.08 -15.83 6.88
C TYR A 51 1.80 -17.12 7.27
N MET A 52 1.40 -18.22 6.64
CA MET A 52 2.07 -19.50 6.73
C MET A 52 2.19 -20.09 5.32
N GLY A 53 3.42 -20.25 4.86
CA GLY A 53 3.74 -20.90 3.60
C GLY A 53 3.83 -22.41 3.73
N THR A 54 3.63 -23.11 2.64
CA THR A 54 3.75 -24.59 2.56
C THR A 54 5.18 -25.09 2.80
N THR A 55 6.17 -24.22 2.61
CA THR A 55 7.60 -24.48 2.87
C THR A 55 8.02 -24.23 4.32
N GLY A 56 7.06 -23.96 5.23
CA GLY A 56 7.31 -23.69 6.64
C GLY A 56 7.65 -22.23 6.97
N ASN A 57 7.74 -21.36 5.98
CA ASN A 57 7.94 -19.93 6.20
C ASN A 57 6.68 -19.32 6.81
N THR A 58 6.84 -18.75 8.00
CA THR A 58 5.77 -18.06 8.71
C THR A 58 6.11 -16.58 8.86
N ALA A 59 5.13 -15.74 8.75
CA ALA A 59 5.28 -14.31 9.04
C ALA A 59 4.03 -13.81 9.75
N PHE A 60 4.22 -12.88 10.67
CA PHE A 60 3.14 -12.11 11.25
C PHE A 60 3.38 -10.62 11.01
N THR A 61 2.31 -9.86 11.02
CA THR A 61 2.35 -8.41 11.01
C THR A 61 1.29 -7.92 11.99
N LEU A 62 1.70 -7.11 12.95
CA LEU A 62 0.82 -6.33 13.79
C LEU A 62 1.05 -4.86 13.44
N ALA A 63 0.00 -4.16 13.04
CA ALA A 63 0.07 -2.73 12.77
C ALA A 63 -0.90 -1.96 13.67
N GLY A 64 -0.51 -0.75 14.01
CA GLY A 64 -1.35 0.20 14.73
C GLY A 64 -1.18 1.60 14.11
N ASP A 65 -2.29 2.20 13.72
CA ASP A 65 -2.33 3.55 13.16
C ASP A 65 -3.10 4.48 14.07
N VAL A 66 -2.59 5.68 14.26
CA VAL A 66 -3.27 6.78 14.94
C VAL A 66 -3.42 7.94 13.97
N LEU A 67 -4.64 8.36 13.75
CA LEU A 67 -4.98 9.53 12.96
C LEU A 67 -5.67 10.54 13.86
N ARG A 68 -5.13 11.75 13.96
CA ARG A 68 -5.79 12.88 14.58
C ARG A 68 -6.11 13.93 13.53
N THR A 69 -7.40 14.12 13.27
CA THR A 69 -7.92 15.11 12.31
C THR A 69 -8.11 16.47 12.97
N TRP A 70 -8.23 17.50 12.16
CA TRP A 70 -8.55 18.86 12.57
C TRP A 70 -7.63 19.43 13.66
N ILE A 71 -6.31 19.21 13.52
CA ILE A 71 -5.33 19.82 14.45
C ILE A 71 -5.25 21.36 14.29
N ASN A 72 -5.86 21.89 13.24
CA ASN A 72 -6.03 23.31 12.97
C ASN A 72 -7.27 23.58 12.09
N ASP A 73 -7.66 24.85 11.94
CA ASP A 73 -8.85 25.31 11.22
C ASP A 73 -8.84 25.01 9.72
N ARG A 74 -7.72 24.54 9.16
CA ARG A 74 -7.60 24.16 7.74
C ARG A 74 -7.76 22.65 7.52
N GLY A 75 -8.08 21.91 8.56
CA GLY A 75 -8.22 20.44 8.48
C GLY A 75 -6.88 19.72 8.43
N GLY A 76 -5.86 20.25 9.12
CA GLY A 76 -4.58 19.54 9.25
C GLY A 76 -4.75 18.23 10.02
N GLU A 77 -3.96 17.21 9.65
CA GLU A 77 -4.03 15.86 10.22
C GLU A 77 -2.66 15.39 10.66
N LEU A 78 -2.60 14.80 11.85
CA LEU A 78 -1.41 14.12 12.35
C LEU A 78 -1.61 12.61 12.24
N ASN A 79 -0.71 11.97 11.52
CA ASN A 79 -0.69 10.52 11.33
C ASN A 79 0.52 9.92 12.04
N GLY A 80 0.31 8.80 12.73
CA GLY A 80 1.36 7.97 13.27
C GLY A 80 1.05 6.51 12.99
N SER A 81 2.03 5.73 12.56
CA SER A 81 1.88 4.30 12.37
C SER A 81 3.04 3.54 13.03
N LEU A 82 2.70 2.41 13.62
CA LEU A 82 3.65 1.43 14.16
C LEU A 82 3.37 0.09 13.50
N ARG A 83 4.42 -0.55 13.01
CA ARG A 83 4.34 -1.90 12.45
C ARG A 83 5.34 -2.80 13.15
N LEU A 84 4.93 -4.01 13.47
CA LEU A 84 5.75 -5.06 14.10
C LEU A 84 5.62 -6.34 13.29
N GLY A 85 6.73 -7.03 13.07
CA GLY A 85 6.75 -8.30 12.35
C GLY A 85 7.99 -8.44 11.48
N ARG A 86 7.84 -9.02 10.30
CA ARG A 86 8.92 -9.13 9.31
C ARG A 86 9.48 -7.75 8.92
N THR A 87 8.60 -6.78 8.81
CA THR A 87 8.97 -5.35 8.78
C THR A 87 8.52 -4.73 10.09
N THR A 88 9.45 -4.16 10.82
CA THR A 88 9.20 -3.37 12.03
C THR A 88 9.51 -1.92 11.74
N GLY A 89 8.60 -1.01 12.02
CA GLY A 89 8.80 0.39 11.67
C GLY A 89 7.84 1.34 12.35
N LEU A 90 8.25 2.60 12.35
CA LEU A 90 7.51 3.75 12.85
C LEU A 90 7.47 4.82 11.76
N GLU A 91 6.30 5.37 11.52
CA GLU A 91 6.11 6.53 10.66
C GLU A 91 5.32 7.60 11.40
N ALA A 92 5.69 8.85 11.20
CA ALA A 92 4.94 10.01 11.67
C ALA A 92 4.88 11.06 10.56
N SER A 93 3.70 11.62 10.30
CA SER A 93 3.53 12.65 9.28
C SER A 93 2.44 13.65 9.63
N LEU A 94 2.59 14.85 9.08
CA LEU A 94 1.63 15.94 9.19
C LEU A 94 1.06 16.24 7.79
N TYR A 95 -0.18 15.87 7.55
CA TYR A 95 -0.90 16.29 6.36
C TYR A 95 -1.49 17.67 6.56
N GLN A 96 -1.12 18.64 5.72
CA GLN A 96 -1.58 20.02 5.85
C GLN A 96 -2.21 20.50 4.53
N PRO A 97 -3.54 20.61 4.48
CA PRO A 97 -4.22 21.29 3.37
C PRO A 97 -3.79 22.76 3.28
N LEU A 98 -3.57 23.25 2.07
CA LEU A 98 -3.14 24.61 1.79
C LEU A 98 -4.31 25.54 1.41
N ASP A 99 -5.40 24.97 0.93
CA ASP A 99 -6.59 25.68 0.50
C ASP A 99 -7.86 25.18 1.21
N THR A 100 -8.89 26.00 1.23
CA THR A 100 -10.17 25.67 1.89
C THR A 100 -10.95 24.55 1.18
N THR A 101 -10.60 24.24 -0.06
CA THR A 101 -11.18 23.12 -0.81
C THR A 101 -10.41 21.82 -0.61
N GLN A 102 -9.34 21.86 0.19
CA GLN A 102 -8.45 20.72 0.53
C GLN A 102 -7.91 19.96 -0.70
N ARG A 103 -7.71 20.71 -1.80
CA ARG A 103 -7.20 20.13 -3.05
C ARG A 103 -5.68 20.08 -3.09
N TRP A 104 -5.03 21.10 -2.53
CA TRP A 104 -3.59 21.19 -2.45
C TRP A 104 -3.14 20.96 -1.02
N PHE A 105 -2.07 20.23 -0.85
CA PHE A 105 -1.52 19.95 0.46
C PHE A 105 0.01 19.83 0.44
N VAL A 106 0.60 19.91 1.63
CA VAL A 106 1.97 19.52 1.91
C VAL A 106 1.97 18.49 3.03
N GLN A 107 2.95 17.59 3.00
CA GLN A 107 3.08 16.54 4.00
C GLN A 107 4.55 16.28 4.33
N PRO A 108 5.12 16.96 5.36
CA PRO A 108 6.35 16.49 5.98
C PRO A 108 6.11 15.21 6.77
N GLY A 109 7.14 14.38 6.83
CA GLY A 109 7.09 13.15 7.62
C GLY A 109 8.47 12.56 7.87
N LEU A 110 8.49 11.60 8.78
CA LEU A 110 9.65 10.81 9.18
C LEU A 110 9.28 9.34 9.13
N ASN A 111 10.21 8.52 8.69
CA ASN A 111 10.09 7.06 8.70
C ASN A 111 11.36 6.46 9.29
N ALA A 112 11.21 5.39 10.05
CA ALA A 112 12.30 4.54 10.49
C ALA A 112 11.78 3.09 10.47
N GLN A 113 12.46 2.21 9.75
CA GLN A 113 12.05 0.82 9.68
C GLN A 113 13.23 -0.14 9.55
N THR A 114 13.00 -1.38 9.97
CA THR A 114 13.84 -2.54 9.68
C THR A 114 13.02 -3.60 8.98
N SER A 115 13.64 -4.37 8.09
CA SER A 115 13.00 -5.49 7.42
C SER A 115 13.94 -6.68 7.29
N LEU A 116 13.46 -7.85 7.69
CA LEU A 116 14.15 -9.12 7.50
C LEU A 116 13.92 -9.61 6.06
N GLU A 117 15.00 -9.69 5.30
CA GLU A 117 14.97 -10.05 3.89
C GLU A 117 15.78 -11.33 3.64
N ASP A 118 15.09 -12.37 3.18
CA ASP A 118 15.75 -13.59 2.75
C ASP A 118 16.22 -13.43 1.29
N ILE A 119 17.45 -13.85 1.01
CA ILE A 119 17.99 -13.94 -0.35
C ILE A 119 17.90 -15.40 -0.77
N PHE A 120 17.33 -15.63 -1.93
CA PHE A 120 17.09 -16.96 -2.47
C PHE A 120 17.96 -17.20 -3.70
N ILE A 121 18.49 -18.42 -3.81
CA ILE A 121 19.12 -18.98 -5.02
C ILE A 121 18.49 -20.35 -5.26
N ASP A 122 17.97 -20.60 -6.45
CA ASP A 122 17.27 -21.85 -6.81
C ASP A 122 16.09 -22.21 -5.90
N GLY A 123 15.43 -21.21 -5.31
CA GLY A 123 14.32 -21.41 -4.38
C GLY A 123 14.72 -21.68 -2.93
N ASP A 124 16.02 -21.86 -2.66
CA ASP A 124 16.56 -22.05 -1.31
C ASP A 124 17.01 -20.70 -0.72
N ALA A 125 16.65 -20.45 0.53
CA ALA A 125 17.11 -19.27 1.26
C ALA A 125 18.58 -19.45 1.65
N VAL A 126 19.48 -18.69 1.03
CA VAL A 126 20.93 -18.81 1.22
C VAL A 126 21.51 -17.77 2.17
N ALA A 127 20.81 -16.66 2.36
CA ALA A 127 21.21 -15.59 3.27
C ALA A 127 20.00 -14.87 3.84
N ARG A 128 20.22 -14.21 4.97
CA ARG A 128 19.25 -13.28 5.57
C ARG A 128 19.95 -11.99 5.94
N TYR A 129 19.31 -10.87 5.57
CA TYR A 129 19.72 -9.54 5.93
C TYR A 129 18.67 -8.86 6.79
N ASP A 130 19.13 -8.08 7.75
CA ASP A 130 18.34 -7.08 8.45
C ASP A 130 18.61 -5.73 7.78
N PHE A 131 17.73 -5.32 6.89
CA PHE A 131 17.79 -4.00 6.25
C PHE A 131 17.16 -2.99 7.18
N ALA A 132 17.89 -1.93 7.46
CA ALA A 132 17.39 -0.82 8.24
C ALA A 132 17.51 0.49 7.44
N GLU A 133 16.48 1.31 7.54
CA GLU A 133 16.43 2.60 6.86
C GLU A 133 15.71 3.64 7.71
N THR A 134 16.16 4.88 7.60
CA THR A 134 15.50 6.02 8.22
C THR A 134 15.58 7.22 7.29
N TRP A 135 14.47 7.91 7.08
CA TRP A 135 14.44 9.10 6.26
C TRP A 135 13.38 10.10 6.69
N GLY A 136 13.68 11.38 6.45
CA GLY A 136 12.69 12.43 6.41
C GLY A 136 12.22 12.67 4.99
N TYR A 137 10.98 13.14 4.83
CA TYR A 137 10.42 13.49 3.54
C TYR A 137 9.55 14.74 3.61
N LEU A 138 9.41 15.38 2.46
CA LEU A 138 8.48 16.48 2.26
C LEU A 138 7.79 16.30 0.91
N ASP A 139 6.51 16.00 0.95
CA ASP A 139 5.65 15.88 -0.22
C ASP A 139 4.79 17.13 -0.40
N ALA A 140 4.56 17.52 -1.64
CA ALA A 140 3.50 18.43 -2.05
C ALA A 140 2.58 17.69 -3.02
N GLY A 141 1.28 17.86 -2.89
CA GLY A 141 0.35 17.09 -3.69
C GLY A 141 -0.95 17.79 -4.00
N ARG A 142 -1.69 17.16 -4.89
CA ARG A 142 -3.02 17.57 -5.30
C ARG A 142 -3.98 16.41 -5.36
N VAL A 143 -5.16 16.61 -4.77
CA VAL A 143 -6.29 15.70 -4.84
C VAL A 143 -7.19 16.08 -6.01
N PHE A 144 -7.62 15.10 -6.81
CA PHE A 144 -8.50 15.26 -7.96
C PHE A 144 -9.82 14.53 -7.71
N GLY A 145 -10.86 15.29 -7.44
CA GLY A 145 -12.14 14.71 -7.01
C GLY A 145 -12.00 13.93 -5.71
N ASN A 146 -12.65 12.76 -5.65
CA ASN A 146 -12.66 11.92 -4.45
C ASN A 146 -11.81 10.64 -4.59
N HIS A 147 -11.15 10.48 -5.74
CA HIS A 147 -10.55 9.18 -6.09
C HIS A 147 -9.07 9.24 -6.46
N ALA A 148 -8.57 10.41 -6.86
CA ALA A 148 -7.20 10.48 -7.35
C ALA A 148 -6.35 11.49 -6.58
N GLU A 149 -5.09 11.17 -6.41
CA GLU A 149 -4.08 12.00 -5.78
C GLU A 149 -2.74 11.88 -6.51
N LEU A 150 -2.08 13.00 -6.71
CA LEU A 150 -0.72 13.08 -7.22
C LEU A 150 0.14 13.83 -6.21
N ARG A 151 1.27 13.24 -5.86
CA ARG A 151 2.30 13.84 -4.99
C ARG A 151 3.64 13.89 -5.71
N ALA A 152 4.41 14.91 -5.42
CA ALA A 152 5.83 14.99 -5.73
C ALA A 152 6.55 15.52 -4.50
N GLY A 153 7.75 15.02 -4.24
CA GLY A 153 8.46 15.37 -3.03
C GLY A 153 9.93 15.00 -3.07
N ILE A 154 10.55 15.18 -1.94
CA ILE A 154 11.93 14.81 -1.68
C ILE A 154 12.01 13.92 -0.44
N ARG A 155 13.01 13.06 -0.40
CA ARG A 155 13.38 12.32 0.80
C ARG A 155 14.90 12.32 0.99
N SER A 156 15.34 12.23 2.24
CA SER A 156 16.75 12.15 2.59
C SER A 156 16.92 11.39 3.89
N GLY A 157 17.92 10.54 3.98
CA GLY A 157 18.18 9.70 5.14
C GLY A 157 19.34 8.75 4.95
N TRP A 158 19.31 7.66 5.67
CA TRP A 158 20.33 6.63 5.66
C TRP A 158 19.71 5.24 5.61
N GLN A 159 20.46 4.32 5.07
CA GLN A 159 20.15 2.90 5.00
C GLN A 159 21.41 2.08 5.29
N TRP A 160 21.22 0.91 5.85
CA TRP A 160 22.28 -0.06 6.12
C TRP A 160 21.70 -1.47 6.16
N ALA A 161 22.54 -2.48 6.03
CA ALA A 161 22.11 -3.85 6.15
C ALA A 161 23.14 -4.68 6.90
N ASP A 162 22.68 -5.28 7.97
CA ASP A 162 23.43 -6.25 8.75
C ASP A 162 23.10 -7.67 8.26
N ARG A 163 24.12 -8.50 8.19
CA ARG A 163 24.00 -9.88 7.76
C ARG A 163 23.77 -10.79 8.96
N ASP A 164 22.59 -11.37 9.07
CA ASP A 164 22.24 -12.29 10.16
C ASP A 164 22.73 -13.73 9.86
N ILE A 165 22.48 -14.24 8.65
CA ILE A 165 22.93 -15.54 8.19
C ILE A 165 23.48 -15.38 6.78
N ALA A 166 24.68 -15.92 6.49
CA ALA A 166 25.30 -15.69 5.19
C ALA A 166 26.13 -16.82 4.64
N PHE A 167 26.12 -16.91 3.32
CA PHE A 167 27.27 -17.36 2.55
C PHE A 167 28.45 -16.37 2.71
N PRO A 168 29.70 -16.87 2.79
CA PRO A 168 30.86 -16.01 3.11
C PRO A 168 31.11 -14.83 2.17
N ASP A 169 30.59 -14.88 0.94
CA ASP A 169 30.93 -13.97 -0.14
C ASP A 169 29.91 -12.84 -0.39
N LEU A 170 28.85 -12.76 0.42
CA LEU A 170 27.87 -11.67 0.28
C LEU A 170 28.30 -10.44 1.09
N PRO A 171 28.29 -9.22 0.49
CA PRO A 171 28.79 -8.03 1.16
C PRO A 171 27.90 -7.58 2.31
N GLU A 172 28.51 -7.05 3.36
CA GLU A 172 27.84 -6.19 4.32
C GLU A 172 27.63 -4.81 3.67
N ILE A 173 26.44 -4.24 3.86
CA ILE A 173 26.14 -2.91 3.37
C ILE A 173 26.31 -1.96 4.55
N SER A 174 27.45 -1.27 4.58
CA SER A 174 27.69 -0.19 5.56
C SER A 174 26.65 0.92 5.38
N ALA A 175 26.50 1.76 6.42
CA ALA A 175 25.55 2.85 6.35
C ALA A 175 25.83 3.78 5.15
N GLU A 176 24.85 3.90 4.28
CA GLU A 176 24.91 4.70 3.07
C GLU A 176 23.83 5.79 3.09
N GLY A 177 24.19 6.95 2.54
CA GLY A 177 23.23 8.03 2.35
C GLY A 177 22.20 7.65 1.27
N TYR A 178 20.96 7.96 1.56
CA TYR A 178 19.81 7.67 0.72
C TYR A 178 18.97 8.94 0.56
N GLY A 179 18.76 9.37 -0.65
CA GLY A 179 18.01 10.58 -0.90
C GLY A 179 17.67 10.77 -2.36
N GLY A 180 16.60 11.54 -2.63
CA GLY A 180 16.19 11.76 -4.01
C GLY A 180 14.81 12.37 -4.13
N TRP A 181 14.39 12.50 -5.39
CA TRP A 181 13.07 12.96 -5.79
C TRP A 181 12.07 11.82 -5.82
N THR A 182 10.86 12.09 -5.38
CA THR A 182 9.76 11.12 -5.39
C THR A 182 8.57 11.67 -6.16
N ALA A 183 7.86 10.80 -6.87
CA ALA A 183 6.52 11.09 -7.36
C ALA A 183 5.62 9.88 -7.09
N ARG A 184 4.39 10.15 -6.67
CA ARG A 184 3.40 9.10 -6.35
C ARG A 184 2.04 9.49 -6.90
N TYR A 185 1.42 8.56 -7.60
CA TYR A 185 0.04 8.67 -8.06
C TYR A 185 -0.79 7.56 -7.43
N THR A 186 -1.96 7.92 -6.93
CA THR A 186 -2.95 6.96 -6.44
C THR A 186 -4.31 7.30 -7.02
N TYR A 187 -4.99 6.30 -7.56
CA TYR A 187 -6.41 6.36 -7.91
C TYR A 187 -7.12 5.22 -7.19
N ASP A 188 -8.17 5.53 -6.45
CA ASP A 188 -8.93 4.56 -5.67
C ASP A 188 -10.43 4.85 -5.77
N SER A 189 -11.14 4.02 -6.55
CA SER A 189 -12.59 4.05 -6.69
C SER A 189 -13.27 2.80 -6.15
N ARG A 190 -12.54 2.03 -5.33
CA ARG A 190 -13.09 0.82 -4.74
C ARG A 190 -14.30 1.12 -3.87
N ASP A 191 -15.25 0.18 -3.84
CA ASP A 191 -16.27 0.18 -2.82
C ASP A 191 -15.61 0.12 -1.43
N ARG A 192 -16.25 0.71 -0.41
CA ARG A 192 -15.70 0.78 0.95
C ARG A 192 -15.90 -0.51 1.75
N GLU A 193 -16.17 -1.60 1.09
CA GLU A 193 -16.32 -2.89 1.73
C GLU A 193 -14.96 -3.43 2.18
N LEU A 194 -14.93 -4.14 3.31
CA LEU A 194 -13.71 -4.77 3.83
C LEU A 194 -13.08 -5.72 2.81
N LEU A 195 -13.92 -6.53 2.16
CA LEU A 195 -13.56 -7.28 0.96
C LEU A 195 -14.24 -6.59 -0.21
N TRP A 196 -13.52 -5.70 -0.88
CA TRP A 196 -14.04 -4.91 -1.98
C TRP A 196 -14.27 -5.80 -3.22
N ARG A 197 -15.40 -5.61 -3.89
CA ARG A 197 -15.86 -6.42 -5.01
C ARG A 197 -16.05 -5.61 -6.28
N ASP A 198 -15.99 -4.30 -6.18
CA ASP A 198 -16.14 -3.37 -7.30
C ASP A 198 -15.16 -2.22 -7.19
N GLY A 199 -14.70 -1.76 -8.35
CA GLY A 199 -13.85 -0.59 -8.47
C GLY A 199 -12.41 -0.88 -8.86
N LEU A 200 -11.66 0.21 -8.99
CA LEU A 200 -10.28 0.23 -9.46
C LEU A 200 -9.38 0.88 -8.44
N LEU A 201 -8.28 0.22 -8.14
CA LEU A 201 -7.12 0.80 -7.44
C LEU A 201 -5.95 0.86 -8.42
N VAL A 202 -5.35 2.04 -8.59
CA VAL A 202 -4.07 2.23 -9.30
C VAL A 202 -3.10 2.92 -8.35
N ARG A 203 -1.87 2.42 -8.29
CA ARG A 203 -0.75 3.07 -7.61
C ARG A 203 0.45 3.09 -8.53
N ALA A 204 1.14 4.21 -8.60
CA ALA A 204 2.40 4.34 -9.30
C ALA A 204 3.35 5.17 -8.44
N ASN A 205 4.59 4.72 -8.36
CA ASN A 205 5.66 5.36 -7.61
C ASN A 205 6.86 5.56 -8.54
N TYR A 206 7.51 6.69 -8.42
CA TYR A 206 8.78 7.00 -9.07
C TYR A 206 9.76 7.50 -8.02
N PHE A 207 11.00 7.09 -8.17
CA PHE A 207 12.12 7.57 -7.38
C PHE A 207 13.33 7.79 -8.30
N GLU A 208 14.03 8.88 -8.07
CA GLU A 208 15.31 9.22 -8.71
C GLU A 208 16.24 9.73 -7.63
N SER A 209 17.36 9.04 -7.47
CA SER A 209 18.39 9.41 -6.51
C SER A 209 19.03 10.75 -6.88
N GLU A 210 19.46 11.50 -5.86
CA GLU A 210 20.05 12.82 -6.02
C GLU A 210 21.15 13.03 -4.98
N GLU A 211 22.40 13.23 -5.43
CA GLU A 211 23.56 13.43 -4.57
C GLU A 211 23.35 14.62 -3.60
N GLY A 212 22.75 15.71 -4.11
CA GLY A 212 22.43 16.90 -3.32
C GLY A 212 21.44 16.63 -2.17
N LEU A 213 20.70 15.52 -2.21
CA LEU A 213 19.81 15.04 -1.15
C LEU A 213 20.42 13.91 -0.30
N GLY A 214 21.70 13.60 -0.53
CA GLY A 214 22.46 12.65 0.27
C GLY A 214 22.62 11.27 -0.34
N ALA A 215 22.16 11.03 -1.57
CA ALA A 215 22.34 9.74 -2.23
C ALA A 215 23.83 9.46 -2.53
N GLN A 216 24.25 8.20 -2.34
CA GLN A 216 25.57 7.72 -2.71
C GLN A 216 25.54 6.87 -3.99
N ALA A 217 24.38 6.33 -4.35
CA ALA A 217 24.18 5.61 -5.60
C ALA A 217 23.33 6.44 -6.56
N ASP A 218 23.67 6.41 -7.86
CA ASP A 218 22.90 7.09 -8.91
C ASP A 218 22.00 6.08 -9.62
N TYR A 219 20.71 6.18 -9.38
CA TYR A 219 19.72 5.29 -9.98
C TYR A 219 18.33 5.91 -10.00
N ARG A 220 17.48 5.34 -10.82
CA ARG A 220 16.05 5.67 -10.86
C ARG A 220 15.21 4.41 -10.98
N ARG A 221 14.03 4.47 -10.41
CA ARG A 221 13.07 3.36 -10.49
C ARG A 221 11.65 3.87 -10.56
N ALA A 222 10.83 3.16 -11.32
CA ALA A 222 9.38 3.32 -11.26
C ALA A 222 8.72 1.97 -11.04
N GLU A 223 7.65 1.98 -10.29
CA GLU A 223 6.83 0.81 -10.01
C GLU A 223 5.37 1.19 -10.05
N GLY A 224 4.55 0.33 -10.61
CA GLY A 224 3.12 0.54 -10.67
C GLY A 224 2.32 -0.73 -10.49
N MET A 225 1.12 -0.57 -9.94
CA MET A 225 0.13 -1.64 -9.88
C MET A 225 -1.26 -1.11 -10.18
N ALA A 226 -2.07 -1.95 -10.79
CA ALA A 226 -3.50 -1.73 -10.94
C ALA A 226 -4.24 -3.02 -10.58
N ILE A 227 -5.34 -2.88 -9.85
CA ILE A 227 -6.25 -3.98 -9.58
C ILE A 227 -7.69 -3.50 -9.77
N TYR A 228 -8.40 -4.20 -10.63
CA TYR A 228 -9.79 -3.94 -10.93
C TYR A 228 -10.64 -5.14 -10.52
N ALA A 229 -11.62 -4.91 -9.67
CA ALA A 229 -12.61 -5.92 -9.32
C ALA A 229 -13.97 -5.55 -9.91
N LEU A 230 -14.72 -6.56 -10.26
CA LEU A 230 -16.07 -6.43 -10.80
C LEU A 230 -17.00 -7.46 -10.17
N PRO A 231 -18.20 -7.05 -9.78
CA PRO A 231 -19.21 -7.98 -9.26
C PRO A 231 -19.73 -8.86 -10.40
N VAL A 232 -19.93 -10.14 -10.11
CA VAL A 232 -20.51 -11.12 -11.00
C VAL A 232 -21.63 -11.82 -10.23
N PHE A 233 -22.82 -11.23 -10.20
CA PHE A 233 -23.92 -11.60 -9.31
C PHE A 233 -23.47 -11.50 -7.83
N ASP A 234 -23.60 -12.58 -7.05
CA ASP A 234 -23.13 -12.64 -5.67
C ASP A 234 -21.62 -12.89 -5.54
N ASN A 235 -20.96 -13.14 -6.66
CA ASN A 235 -19.54 -13.44 -6.78
C ASN A 235 -18.77 -12.20 -7.25
N PHE A 236 -17.45 -12.30 -7.34
CA PHE A 236 -16.64 -11.27 -7.99
C PHE A 236 -15.42 -11.86 -8.70
N ALA A 237 -15.01 -11.17 -9.75
CA ALA A 237 -13.75 -11.42 -10.44
C ALA A 237 -12.80 -10.23 -10.25
N TYR A 238 -11.51 -10.45 -10.36
CA TYR A 238 -10.55 -9.37 -10.38
C TYR A 238 -9.40 -9.63 -11.35
N VAL A 239 -8.85 -8.55 -11.87
CA VAL A 239 -7.61 -8.55 -12.65
C VAL A 239 -6.62 -7.63 -11.93
N ARG A 240 -5.41 -8.10 -11.74
CA ARG A 240 -4.31 -7.33 -11.17
C ARG A 240 -3.14 -7.35 -12.15
N GLY A 241 -2.57 -6.18 -12.41
CA GLY A 241 -1.30 -6.01 -13.09
C GLY A 241 -0.33 -5.25 -12.20
N ALA A 242 0.94 -5.62 -12.19
CA ALA A 242 1.99 -4.85 -11.55
C ALA A 242 3.28 -4.93 -12.38
N GLY A 243 4.11 -3.93 -12.28
CA GLY A 243 5.40 -3.91 -12.96
C GLY A 243 6.31 -2.82 -12.45
N GLY A 244 7.59 -3.02 -12.62
CA GLY A 244 8.64 -2.08 -12.25
C GLY A 244 9.81 -2.08 -13.23
N SER A 245 10.50 -0.95 -13.31
CA SER A 245 11.68 -0.76 -14.19
C SER A 245 12.67 0.20 -13.56
N SER A 246 13.94 -0.14 -13.67
CA SER A 246 15.07 0.74 -13.35
C SER A 246 15.45 1.66 -14.53
N PHE A 247 14.77 1.57 -15.67
CA PHE A 247 15.11 2.28 -16.91
C PHE A 247 16.56 2.07 -17.34
N GLY A 248 17.15 0.92 -16.97
CA GLY A 248 18.52 0.55 -17.30
C GLY A 248 19.58 1.08 -16.32
N SER A 249 19.22 1.76 -15.24
CA SER A 249 20.14 2.04 -14.14
C SER A 249 20.37 0.79 -13.30
N ASP A 250 21.53 0.67 -12.70
CA ASP A 250 21.89 -0.42 -11.81
C ASP A 250 21.30 -0.11 -10.42
N LEU A 251 20.31 -0.88 -10.00
CA LEU A 251 19.70 -0.72 -8.70
C LEU A 251 20.61 -1.30 -7.61
N PRO A 252 20.78 -0.60 -6.48
CA PRO A 252 21.36 -1.19 -5.28
C PRO A 252 20.54 -2.40 -4.80
N VAL A 253 21.17 -3.34 -4.13
CA VAL A 253 20.54 -4.61 -3.69
C VAL A 253 19.27 -4.38 -2.86
N TYR A 254 19.24 -3.34 -2.05
CA TYR A 254 18.11 -2.97 -1.19
C TYR A 254 16.94 -2.31 -1.95
N ASP A 255 17.17 -1.80 -3.16
CA ASP A 255 16.16 -1.17 -4.01
C ASP A 255 15.76 -2.04 -5.21
N LEU A 256 16.28 -3.25 -5.33
CA LEU A 256 15.83 -4.22 -6.33
C LEU A 256 14.33 -4.48 -6.18
N PHE A 257 13.66 -4.65 -7.32
CA PHE A 257 12.28 -5.11 -7.30
C PHE A 257 12.20 -6.52 -6.78
N VAL A 258 11.12 -6.79 -6.05
CA VAL A 258 10.92 -8.06 -5.36
C VAL A 258 9.54 -8.61 -5.72
N ILE A 259 9.47 -9.87 -6.15
CA ILE A 259 8.21 -10.59 -6.34
C ILE A 259 8.25 -11.93 -5.59
N GLY A 260 7.07 -12.36 -5.16
CA GLY A 260 6.85 -13.58 -4.38
C GLY A 260 5.88 -13.35 -3.23
N GLY A 261 5.40 -14.43 -2.66
CA GLY A 261 4.41 -14.43 -1.60
C GLY A 261 2.97 -14.43 -2.09
N PRO A 262 2.01 -14.62 -1.19
CA PRO A 262 0.63 -14.97 -1.52
C PRO A 262 -0.12 -13.91 -2.32
N VAL A 263 0.27 -12.65 -2.19
CA VAL A 263 -0.44 -11.53 -2.83
C VAL A 263 0.18 -11.16 -4.17
N SER A 264 1.52 -11.18 -4.29
CA SER A 264 2.20 -10.74 -5.50
C SER A 264 2.37 -11.86 -6.51
N PHE A 265 2.84 -13.03 -6.05
CA PHE A 265 3.02 -14.21 -6.87
C PHE A 265 2.88 -15.49 -6.01
N PRO A 266 1.66 -16.05 -5.88
CA PRO A 266 1.44 -17.27 -5.13
C PRO A 266 2.32 -18.43 -5.63
N GLY A 267 2.83 -19.25 -4.71
CA GLY A 267 3.72 -20.38 -5.05
C GLY A 267 5.21 -20.06 -4.96
N LEU A 268 5.58 -18.79 -4.92
CA LEU A 268 6.92 -18.35 -4.53
C LEU A 268 6.96 -17.94 -3.05
N ASN A 269 8.11 -18.07 -2.42
CA ASN A 269 8.35 -17.53 -1.09
C ASN A 269 8.27 -16.00 -1.11
N ILE A 270 8.05 -15.37 0.04
CA ILE A 270 8.06 -13.91 0.13
C ILE A 270 9.45 -13.40 -0.26
N GLY A 271 9.52 -12.59 -1.32
CA GLY A 271 10.77 -11.99 -1.77
C GLY A 271 11.72 -12.93 -2.50
N GLU A 272 11.23 -14.06 -3.02
CA GLU A 272 12.07 -15.07 -3.66
C GLU A 272 12.80 -14.59 -4.90
N LEU A 273 12.16 -13.78 -5.74
CA LEU A 273 12.80 -13.24 -6.92
C LEU A 273 13.12 -11.76 -6.76
N ARG A 274 14.35 -11.39 -7.07
CA ARG A 274 14.86 -10.01 -7.04
C ARG A 274 15.52 -9.67 -8.36
N GLY A 275 15.29 -8.43 -8.84
CA GLY A 275 15.89 -7.98 -10.11
C GLY A 275 15.56 -6.52 -10.43
N ASP A 276 16.05 -6.06 -11.60
CA ASP A 276 15.98 -4.66 -12.03
C ASP A 276 14.66 -4.26 -12.66
N SER A 277 13.91 -5.23 -13.15
CA SER A 277 12.59 -4.98 -13.72
C SER A 277 11.72 -6.23 -13.68
N TYR A 278 10.42 -6.02 -13.61
CA TYR A 278 9.47 -7.11 -13.58
C TYR A 278 8.11 -6.70 -14.14
N TRP A 279 7.31 -7.72 -14.45
CA TRP A 279 5.88 -7.58 -14.60
C TRP A 279 5.17 -8.79 -14.00
N THR A 280 3.95 -8.58 -13.50
CA THR A 280 3.03 -9.65 -13.09
C THR A 280 1.63 -9.32 -13.57
N ALA A 281 0.90 -10.35 -13.96
CA ALA A 281 -0.52 -10.27 -14.31
C ALA A 281 -1.27 -11.40 -13.60
N GLN A 282 -2.35 -11.09 -12.92
CA GLN A 282 -3.15 -12.04 -12.17
C GLN A 282 -4.62 -11.87 -12.52
N PHE A 283 -5.29 -12.98 -12.71
CA PHE A 283 -6.76 -13.08 -12.81
C PHE A 283 -7.27 -13.96 -11.68
N GLY A 284 -8.30 -13.52 -10.97
CA GLY A 284 -8.95 -14.29 -9.93
C GLY A 284 -10.47 -14.23 -10.03
N TYR A 285 -11.10 -15.30 -9.57
CA TYR A 285 -12.55 -15.41 -9.44
C TYR A 285 -12.89 -16.04 -8.09
N LEU A 286 -13.76 -15.40 -7.35
CA LEU A 286 -14.22 -15.86 -6.04
C LEU A 286 -15.74 -15.95 -6.03
N GLN A 287 -16.22 -17.11 -5.64
CA GLN A 287 -17.64 -17.43 -5.49
C GLN A 287 -18.04 -17.36 -4.02
N GLN A 288 -19.16 -16.74 -3.74
CA GLN A 288 -19.76 -16.81 -2.42
C GLN A 288 -20.27 -18.23 -2.15
N VAL A 289 -19.68 -18.88 -1.15
CA VAL A 289 -19.99 -20.28 -0.82
C VAL A 289 -20.84 -20.42 0.44
N ALA A 290 -20.84 -19.40 1.31
CA ALA A 290 -21.67 -19.39 2.49
C ALA A 290 -21.97 -17.94 2.96
N GLU A 291 -23.11 -17.77 3.57
CA GLU A 291 -23.47 -16.61 4.35
C GLU A 291 -23.34 -16.96 5.84
N ILE A 292 -22.68 -16.08 6.59
CA ILE A 292 -22.54 -16.23 8.03
C ILE A 292 -23.40 -15.17 8.71
N SER A 293 -23.85 -15.44 9.95
CA SER A 293 -24.59 -14.45 10.70
C SER A 293 -23.79 -13.14 10.85
N SER A 294 -24.46 -12.00 10.81
CA SER A 294 -23.86 -10.67 10.87
C SER A 294 -22.95 -10.40 12.08
N VAL A 295 -23.01 -11.25 13.09
CA VAL A 295 -22.16 -11.17 14.30
C VAL A 295 -20.74 -11.67 14.03
N PHE A 296 -20.58 -12.67 13.13
CA PHE A 296 -19.27 -13.29 12.83
C PHE A 296 -18.74 -12.97 11.42
N GLY A 297 -19.51 -12.26 10.63
CA GLY A 297 -19.15 -11.94 9.25
C GLY A 297 -20.40 -11.83 8.38
N GLN A 298 -20.20 -11.60 7.08
CA GLN A 298 -21.33 -11.49 6.15
C GLN A 298 -21.31 -12.58 5.10
N ALA A 299 -20.13 -12.99 4.63
CA ALA A 299 -20.00 -14.01 3.59
C ALA A 299 -18.63 -14.69 3.62
N ILE A 300 -18.58 -15.95 3.18
CA ILE A 300 -17.37 -16.68 2.85
C ILE A 300 -17.30 -16.83 1.33
N TYR A 301 -16.14 -16.55 0.79
CA TYR A 301 -15.83 -16.70 -0.62
C TYR A 301 -14.77 -17.78 -0.80
N ALA A 302 -14.89 -18.59 -1.84
CA ALA A 302 -13.88 -19.54 -2.26
C ALA A 302 -13.69 -19.45 -3.77
N GLY A 303 -12.48 -19.64 -4.23
CA GLY A 303 -12.17 -19.54 -5.65
C GLY A 303 -10.73 -19.78 -5.97
N GLY A 304 -10.28 -19.26 -7.10
CA GLY A 304 -8.92 -19.42 -7.54
C GLY A 304 -8.37 -18.18 -8.24
N ALA A 305 -7.06 -18.14 -8.31
CA ALA A 305 -6.34 -17.15 -9.09
C ALA A 305 -5.26 -17.84 -9.95
N PHE A 306 -5.02 -17.26 -11.12
CA PHE A 306 -3.91 -17.60 -11.99
C PHE A 306 -3.02 -16.37 -12.13
N THR A 307 -1.71 -16.57 -12.01
CA THR A 307 -0.71 -15.50 -12.09
C THR A 307 0.35 -15.89 -13.12
N ALA A 308 0.72 -14.92 -13.95
CA ALA A 308 1.88 -14.98 -14.84
C ALA A 308 2.80 -13.80 -14.54
N GLY A 309 4.09 -13.97 -14.73
CA GLY A 309 5.04 -12.89 -14.51
C GLY A 309 6.45 -13.21 -14.96
N GLN A 310 7.31 -12.21 -14.91
CA GLN A 310 8.71 -12.31 -15.27
C GLN A 310 9.52 -11.31 -14.45
N MET A 311 10.72 -11.71 -14.06
CA MET A 311 11.72 -10.85 -13.44
C MET A 311 12.97 -10.86 -14.30
N ASN A 312 13.51 -9.68 -14.62
CA ASN A 312 14.71 -9.53 -15.45
C ASN A 312 15.90 -9.13 -14.59
N ARG A 313 17.13 -9.43 -15.11
CA ARG A 313 18.41 -9.20 -14.44
C ARG A 313 18.34 -9.64 -12.96
N ARG A 314 18.04 -10.91 -12.78
CA ARG A 314 17.93 -11.50 -11.45
C ARG A 314 19.31 -11.56 -10.78
N ILE A 315 19.34 -11.33 -9.47
CA ILE A 315 20.59 -11.42 -8.69
C ILE A 315 21.16 -12.84 -8.62
N ASP A 316 20.33 -13.87 -8.82
CA ASP A 316 20.73 -15.28 -8.85
C ASP A 316 21.36 -15.69 -10.18
N GLY A 317 21.41 -14.79 -11.18
CA GLY A 317 22.02 -15.04 -12.48
C GLY A 317 21.19 -15.91 -13.43
N PHE A 318 19.99 -16.35 -13.03
CA PHE A 318 19.10 -17.13 -13.90
C PHE A 318 18.48 -16.28 -15.00
N GLU A 319 18.33 -16.87 -16.19
CA GLU A 319 17.62 -16.24 -17.29
C GLU A 319 16.14 -16.01 -16.93
N SER A 320 15.66 -14.84 -17.27
CA SER A 320 14.28 -14.44 -17.02
C SER A 320 13.34 -15.10 -18.02
N GLY A 321 12.73 -16.22 -17.61
CA GLY A 321 11.57 -16.79 -18.31
C GLY A 321 10.27 -16.29 -17.70
N THR A 322 9.17 -16.39 -18.45
CA THR A 322 7.83 -16.21 -17.89
C THR A 322 7.50 -17.38 -16.98
N ILE A 323 7.12 -17.06 -15.75
CA ILE A 323 6.69 -18.03 -14.75
C ILE A 323 5.18 -17.95 -14.55
N TYR A 324 4.59 -19.05 -14.13
CA TYR A 324 3.16 -19.19 -13.95
C TYR A 324 2.86 -19.82 -12.60
N SER A 325 1.74 -19.42 -12.02
CA SER A 325 1.28 -19.94 -10.73
C SER A 325 -0.24 -20.00 -10.67
N GLY A 326 -0.75 -20.96 -9.92
CA GLY A 326 -2.16 -21.06 -9.55
C GLY A 326 -2.33 -21.06 -8.04
N ALA A 327 -3.40 -20.43 -7.56
CA ALA A 327 -3.74 -20.41 -6.14
C ALA A 327 -5.21 -20.74 -5.93
N PHE A 328 -5.50 -21.48 -4.86
CA PHE A 328 -6.84 -21.58 -4.30
C PHE A 328 -6.97 -20.58 -3.16
N ILE A 329 -8.07 -19.83 -3.14
CA ILE A 329 -8.30 -18.74 -2.20
C ILE A 329 -9.59 -19.03 -1.45
N VAL A 330 -9.52 -18.95 -0.13
CA VAL A 330 -10.70 -18.85 0.74
C VAL A 330 -10.58 -17.53 1.48
N SER A 331 -11.61 -16.71 1.42
CA SER A 331 -11.64 -15.42 2.09
C SER A 331 -12.99 -15.19 2.75
N GLY A 332 -12.97 -14.47 3.84
CA GLY A 332 -14.18 -14.16 4.61
C GLY A 332 -14.23 -12.69 4.98
N ARG A 333 -15.46 -12.16 5.07
CA ARG A 333 -15.72 -10.84 5.64
C ARG A 333 -16.03 -11.03 7.11
N THR A 334 -15.19 -10.49 7.97
CA THR A 334 -15.42 -10.51 9.42
C THR A 334 -15.55 -9.11 9.99
N PRO A 335 -16.14 -8.91 11.16
CA PRO A 335 -16.19 -7.61 11.82
C PRO A 335 -14.80 -7.01 12.14
N LEU A 336 -13.77 -7.86 12.17
CA LEU A 336 -12.37 -7.46 12.44
C LEU A 336 -11.55 -7.20 11.17
N GLY A 337 -12.11 -7.52 10.00
CA GLY A 337 -11.43 -7.38 8.70
C GLY A 337 -11.61 -8.59 7.80
N PRO A 338 -11.07 -8.55 6.59
CA PRO A 338 -11.02 -9.70 5.69
C PRO A 338 -10.05 -10.76 6.24
N LEU A 339 -10.45 -12.04 6.12
CA LEU A 339 -9.62 -13.21 6.39
C LEU A 339 -9.17 -13.84 5.08
#